data_06f5dd437e1644c6dfb2aa9871803e13
#
_entry.id   06f5dd437e1644c6dfb2aa9871803e13
#
_cell.length_a   1.000
_cell.length_b   1.000
_cell.length_c   1.000
_cell.angle_alpha   90.00
_cell.angle_beta   90.00
_cell.angle_gamma   90.00
#
_symmetry.space_group_name_H-M   'P 1'
#
loop_
_entity.id
_entity.type
_entity.pdbx_description
1 polymer ?
#
loop_
_entity_poly.entity_id
_entity_poly.type
_entity_poly.pdbx_seq_one_letter_code
_entity_poly.pdbx_strand_id
1 'polypeptide(L)'
;TIIEQSTALSLSGFKHSLLLQSENIEYQSLSFEERLFHLFEAEINQRQDKRIKRMLSLAHFKDKNASLSQLEYTQPRGLDKSLILSFANGDFISKNQNILITGPTGVGKSFLAQALGRNAVTLGASTKYYRVSSLLQEIKMARLEGSYTKTIAKLSKFKLIRKINLIHFFFKFFPISFSQKVMCISHITLGRMSHKSFY
;
A
#
# COMPACT_ATOMS: atom_id res chain seq x y z
N THR A 1 -24.28 -12.17 -28.94
CA THR A 1 -23.15 -13.11 -28.71
C THR A 1 -22.72 -13.11 -27.25
N ILE A 2 -22.00 -14.16 -26.79
CA ILE A 2 -21.44 -14.20 -25.42
C ILE A 2 -20.50 -13.01 -25.17
N ILE A 3 -19.77 -12.57 -26.20
CA ILE A 3 -18.87 -11.41 -26.17
C ILE A 3 -19.63 -10.11 -25.89
N GLU A 4 -20.77 -9.88 -26.52
CA GLU A 4 -21.62 -8.72 -26.29
C GLU A 4 -22.21 -8.74 -24.87
N GLN A 5 -22.68 -9.90 -24.41
CA GLN A 5 -23.18 -10.06 -23.05
C GLN A 5 -22.10 -9.80 -22.00
N SER A 6 -20.86 -10.33 -22.23
CA SER A 6 -19.72 -10.06 -21.36
C SER A 6 -19.38 -8.58 -21.30
N THR A 7 -19.53 -7.86 -22.41
CA THR A 7 -19.29 -6.42 -22.48
C THR A 7 -20.39 -5.65 -21.73
N ALA A 8 -21.66 -6.03 -21.92
CA ALA A 8 -22.80 -5.42 -21.20
C ALA A 8 -22.69 -5.60 -19.68
N LEU A 9 -22.21 -6.77 -19.23
CA LEU A 9 -21.96 -7.08 -17.82
C LEU A 9 -20.61 -6.54 -17.29
N SER A 10 -19.86 -5.82 -18.13
CA SER A 10 -18.52 -5.29 -17.77
C SER A 10 -17.53 -6.37 -17.30
N LEU A 11 -17.61 -7.57 -17.89
CA LEU A 11 -16.75 -8.72 -17.62
C LEU A 11 -15.54 -8.73 -18.57
N SER A 12 -14.65 -7.73 -18.43
CA SER A 12 -13.55 -7.52 -19.39
C SER A 12 -12.44 -8.59 -19.29
N GLY A 13 -12.19 -9.15 -18.11
CA GLY A 13 -11.24 -10.24 -17.92
C GLY A 13 -11.77 -11.55 -18.47
N PHE A 14 -13.03 -11.85 -18.20
CA PHE A 14 -13.74 -12.98 -18.76
C PHE A 14 -13.72 -12.96 -20.30
N LYS A 15 -14.08 -11.82 -20.90
CA LYS A 15 -14.06 -11.63 -22.34
C LYS A 15 -12.68 -11.88 -22.95
N HIS A 16 -11.62 -11.32 -22.34
CA HIS A 16 -10.26 -11.53 -22.81
C HIS A 16 -9.84 -13.00 -22.75
N SER A 17 -10.10 -13.66 -21.63
CA SER A 17 -9.80 -15.08 -21.46
C SER A 17 -10.63 -15.97 -22.40
N LEU A 18 -11.89 -15.63 -22.69
CA LEU A 18 -12.73 -16.33 -23.65
C LEU A 18 -12.15 -16.30 -25.07
N LEU A 19 -11.67 -15.14 -25.50
CA LEU A 19 -11.00 -15.00 -26.79
C LEU A 19 -9.71 -15.84 -26.86
N LEU A 20 -8.87 -15.79 -25.82
CA LEU A 20 -7.67 -16.62 -25.72
C LEU A 20 -7.99 -18.13 -25.79
N GLN A 21 -9.04 -18.57 -25.10
CA GLN A 21 -9.46 -19.97 -25.15
C GLN A 21 -9.96 -20.40 -26.54
N SER A 22 -10.55 -19.48 -27.32
CA SER A 22 -11.01 -19.79 -28.68
C SER A 22 -9.87 -19.90 -29.69
N GLU A 23 -8.74 -19.23 -29.42
CA GLU A 23 -7.58 -19.20 -30.30
C GLU A 23 -6.54 -20.30 -29.98
N ASN A 24 -6.53 -20.83 -28.76
CA ASN A 24 -5.52 -21.78 -28.30
C ASN A 24 -6.09 -23.19 -28.19
N ILE A 25 -5.52 -24.13 -28.95
CA ILE A 25 -5.91 -25.54 -29.02
C ILE A 25 -5.73 -26.25 -27.65
N GLU A 26 -4.79 -25.81 -26.82
CA GLU A 26 -4.55 -26.41 -25.50
C GLU A 26 -5.81 -26.43 -24.63
N TYR A 27 -6.65 -25.39 -24.72
CA TYR A 27 -7.92 -25.33 -23.99
C TYR A 27 -8.97 -26.34 -24.46
N GLN A 28 -8.82 -26.92 -25.65
CA GLN A 28 -9.77 -27.93 -26.15
C GLN A 28 -9.65 -29.25 -25.38
N SER A 29 -8.50 -29.52 -24.78
CA SER A 29 -8.27 -30.70 -23.94
C SER A 29 -8.88 -30.58 -22.54
N LEU A 30 -9.25 -29.39 -22.11
CA LEU A 30 -9.82 -29.11 -20.81
C LEU A 30 -11.33 -29.36 -20.82
N SER A 31 -11.84 -29.81 -19.68
CA SER A 31 -13.29 -29.93 -19.46
C SER A 31 -13.98 -28.56 -19.50
N PHE A 32 -15.28 -28.56 -19.70
CA PHE A 32 -16.07 -27.33 -19.67
C PHE A 32 -15.93 -26.58 -18.34
N GLU A 33 -15.92 -27.31 -17.22
CA GLU A 33 -15.81 -26.74 -15.87
C GLU A 33 -14.44 -26.05 -15.65
N GLU A 34 -13.35 -26.70 -16.09
CA GLU A 34 -12.00 -26.10 -16.00
C GLU A 34 -11.90 -24.82 -16.86
N ARG A 35 -12.42 -24.86 -18.07
CA ARG A 35 -12.46 -23.68 -18.95
C ARG A 35 -13.27 -22.55 -18.33
N LEU A 36 -14.42 -22.86 -17.75
CA LEU A 36 -15.27 -21.88 -17.08
C LEU A 36 -14.59 -21.31 -15.83
N PHE A 37 -13.90 -22.13 -15.05
CA PHE A 37 -13.10 -21.70 -13.91
C PHE A 37 -12.06 -20.67 -14.32
N HIS A 38 -11.29 -20.94 -15.38
CA HIS A 38 -10.30 -19.98 -15.89
C HIS A 38 -10.90 -18.65 -16.35
N LEU A 39 -12.10 -18.65 -16.90
CA LEU A 39 -12.81 -17.43 -17.29
C LEU A 39 -13.17 -16.56 -16.10
N PHE A 40 -13.68 -17.16 -15.02
CA PHE A 40 -13.99 -16.44 -13.79
C PHE A 40 -12.73 -15.98 -13.05
N GLU A 41 -11.71 -16.82 -12.99
CA GLU A 41 -10.43 -16.46 -12.38
C GLU A 41 -9.80 -15.24 -13.08
N ALA A 42 -9.81 -15.21 -14.41
CA ALA A 42 -9.31 -14.06 -15.18
C ALA A 42 -10.08 -12.76 -14.86
N GLU A 43 -11.40 -12.84 -14.68
CA GLU A 43 -12.21 -11.68 -14.31
C GLU A 43 -11.91 -11.20 -12.89
N ILE A 44 -11.80 -12.14 -11.93
CA ILE A 44 -11.46 -11.81 -10.53
C ILE A 44 -10.10 -11.13 -10.47
N ASN A 45 -9.09 -11.71 -11.11
CA ASN A 45 -7.72 -11.16 -11.15
C ASN A 45 -7.71 -9.78 -11.79
N GLN A 46 -8.40 -9.57 -12.91
CA GLN A 46 -8.46 -8.28 -13.55
C GLN A 46 -9.15 -7.21 -12.70
N ARG A 47 -10.22 -7.56 -11.99
CA ARG A 47 -10.88 -6.64 -11.05
C ARG A 47 -9.97 -6.28 -9.87
N GLN A 48 -9.24 -7.27 -9.37
CA GLN A 48 -8.27 -7.03 -8.30
C GLN A 48 -7.15 -6.11 -8.76
N ASP A 49 -6.60 -6.31 -9.94
CA ASP A 49 -5.57 -5.45 -10.52
C ASP A 49 -6.05 -4.01 -10.73
N LYS A 50 -7.25 -3.84 -11.29
CA LYS A 50 -7.88 -2.52 -11.43
C LYS A 50 -8.04 -1.82 -10.08
N ARG A 51 -8.47 -2.57 -9.05
CA ARG A 51 -8.61 -2.08 -7.68
C ARG A 51 -7.26 -1.64 -7.11
N ILE A 52 -6.22 -2.46 -7.23
CA ILE A 52 -4.85 -2.16 -6.77
C ILE A 52 -4.31 -0.92 -7.49
N LYS A 53 -4.40 -0.87 -8.82
CA LYS A 53 -3.98 0.30 -9.62
C LYS A 53 -4.66 1.58 -9.17
N ARG A 54 -5.98 1.54 -8.95
CA ARG A 54 -6.75 2.67 -8.41
C ARG A 54 -6.28 3.08 -7.01
N MET A 55 -6.06 2.11 -6.11
CA MET A 55 -5.58 2.41 -4.75
C MET A 55 -4.17 3.00 -4.76
N LEU A 56 -3.25 2.50 -5.61
CA LEU A 56 -1.91 3.05 -5.79
C LEU A 56 -1.96 4.51 -6.29
N SER A 57 -2.83 4.81 -7.24
CA SER A 57 -3.03 6.17 -7.73
C SER A 57 -3.52 7.11 -6.63
N LEU A 58 -4.50 6.67 -5.82
CA LEU A 58 -5.06 7.45 -4.73
C LEU A 58 -4.11 7.61 -3.54
N ALA A 59 -3.14 6.73 -3.40
CA ALA A 59 -2.17 6.76 -2.30
C ALA A 59 -1.18 7.93 -2.41
N HIS A 60 -0.95 8.48 -3.62
CA HIS A 60 -0.03 9.59 -3.90
C HIS A 60 1.41 9.35 -3.40
N PHE A 61 1.94 8.14 -3.61
CA PHE A 61 3.33 7.85 -3.31
C PHE A 61 4.26 8.73 -4.16
N LYS A 62 5.33 9.25 -3.54
CA LYS A 62 6.35 10.03 -4.23
C LYS A 62 7.16 9.13 -5.18
N ASP A 63 7.56 7.96 -4.67
CA ASP A 63 8.25 6.93 -5.44
C ASP A 63 7.26 5.84 -5.83
N LYS A 64 6.93 5.78 -7.11
CA LYS A 64 5.97 4.81 -7.66
C LYS A 64 6.54 3.40 -7.78
N ASN A 65 7.86 3.25 -7.72
CA ASN A 65 8.56 1.99 -7.95
C ASN A 65 9.12 1.36 -6.67
N ALA A 66 9.04 2.05 -5.52
CA ALA A 66 9.55 1.53 -4.26
C ALA A 66 8.95 0.15 -3.96
N SER A 67 9.81 -0.87 -3.82
CA SER A 67 9.42 -2.25 -3.54
C SER A 67 10.25 -2.84 -2.41
N LEU A 68 9.66 -3.73 -1.62
CA LEU A 68 10.37 -4.47 -0.57
C LEU A 68 11.45 -5.40 -1.14
N SER A 69 11.27 -5.86 -2.39
CA SER A 69 12.26 -6.68 -3.09
C SER A 69 13.57 -5.96 -3.41
N GLN A 70 13.55 -4.62 -3.44
CA GLN A 70 14.72 -3.79 -3.68
C GLN A 70 15.51 -3.44 -2.41
N LEU A 71 15.11 -3.99 -1.25
CA LEU A 71 15.81 -3.75 -0.01
C LEU A 71 17.09 -4.59 0.05
N GLU A 72 18.22 -3.93 0.15
CA GLU A 72 19.51 -4.55 0.37
C GLU A 72 19.73 -4.75 1.87
N TYR A 73 19.94 -6.00 2.28
CA TYR A 73 20.17 -6.39 3.67
C TYR A 73 21.66 -6.58 4.01
N THR A 74 22.51 -6.59 2.98
CA THR A 74 23.95 -6.82 3.12
C THR A 74 24.71 -5.65 3.75
N GLN A 75 24.14 -4.45 3.72
CA GLN A 75 24.76 -3.29 4.34
C GLN A 75 24.41 -3.19 5.83
N PRO A 76 25.33 -2.73 6.70
CA PRO A 76 25.12 -2.61 8.14
C PRO A 76 24.18 -1.43 8.49
N ARG A 77 22.96 -1.50 8.02
CA ARG A 77 21.92 -0.48 8.25
C ARG A 77 21.04 -0.78 9.47
N GLY A 78 21.28 -1.91 10.14
CA GLY A 78 20.43 -2.36 11.26
C GLY A 78 19.02 -2.79 10.81
N LEU A 79 18.84 -3.17 9.54
CA LEU A 79 17.59 -3.74 9.05
C LEU A 79 17.51 -5.22 9.43
N ASP A 80 16.59 -5.55 10.31
CA ASP A 80 16.24 -6.94 10.58
C ASP A 80 15.33 -7.47 9.47
N LYS A 81 15.84 -8.47 8.73
CA LYS A 81 15.11 -9.11 7.63
C LYS A 81 13.84 -9.80 8.12
N SER A 82 13.88 -10.44 9.29
CA SER A 82 12.73 -11.15 9.86
C SER A 82 11.59 -10.18 10.20
N LEU A 83 11.94 -9.02 10.77
CA LEU A 83 11.00 -7.96 11.07
C LEU A 83 10.38 -7.35 9.80
N ILE A 84 11.20 -7.11 8.76
CA ILE A 84 10.68 -6.60 7.49
C ILE A 84 9.74 -7.61 6.82
N LEU A 85 10.07 -8.91 6.88
CA LEU A 85 9.21 -9.96 6.35
C LEU A 85 7.86 -10.05 7.11
N SER A 86 7.87 -9.90 8.44
CA SER A 86 6.63 -9.86 9.22
C SER A 86 5.74 -8.66 8.80
N PHE A 87 6.34 -7.52 8.51
CA PHE A 87 5.60 -6.37 7.97
C PHE A 87 5.12 -6.60 6.53
N ALA A 88 5.89 -7.34 5.72
CA ALA A 88 5.49 -7.69 4.36
C ALA A 88 4.21 -8.53 4.31
N ASN A 89 3.98 -9.37 5.32
CA ASN A 89 2.75 -10.15 5.46
C ASN A 89 1.52 -9.31 5.84
N GLY A 90 1.71 -8.05 6.25
CA GLY A 90 0.62 -7.16 6.61
C GLY A 90 0.07 -7.34 8.04
N ASP A 91 0.74 -8.12 8.88
CA ASP A 91 0.31 -8.38 10.27
C ASP A 91 0.12 -7.10 11.08
N PHE A 92 0.98 -6.10 10.85
CA PHE A 92 0.88 -4.80 11.52
C PHE A 92 -0.44 -4.07 11.20
N ILE A 93 -1.05 -4.33 10.03
CA ILE A 93 -2.33 -3.72 9.63
C ILE A 93 -3.48 -4.43 10.34
N SER A 94 -3.47 -5.77 10.35
CA SER A 94 -4.51 -6.59 10.99
C SER A 94 -4.51 -6.43 12.51
N LYS A 95 -3.31 -6.31 13.10
CA LYS A 95 -3.10 -6.10 14.53
C LYS A 95 -3.20 -4.62 14.95
N ASN A 96 -3.53 -3.71 14.01
CA ASN A 96 -3.55 -2.26 14.23
C ASN A 96 -2.25 -1.72 14.85
N GLN A 97 -1.11 -2.22 14.35
CA GLN A 97 0.21 -1.82 14.84
C GLN A 97 0.79 -0.66 14.03
N ASN A 98 1.46 0.32 14.67
CA ASN A 98 2.19 1.41 14.01
C ASN A 98 3.64 1.03 13.77
N ILE A 99 4.20 1.56 12.70
CA ILE A 99 5.62 1.43 12.40
C ILE A 99 6.27 2.80 12.52
N LEU A 100 7.23 2.93 13.44
CA LEU A 100 8.08 4.11 13.55
C LEU A 100 9.44 3.80 12.94
N ILE A 101 9.82 4.55 11.90
CA ILE A 101 11.10 4.39 11.22
C ILE A 101 12.00 5.57 11.60
N THR A 102 13.07 5.30 12.35
CA THR A 102 14.04 6.30 12.80
C THR A 102 15.42 6.05 12.20
N GLY A 103 16.30 7.02 12.25
CA GLY A 103 17.68 6.92 11.76
C GLY A 103 18.19 8.21 11.11
N PRO A 104 19.49 8.28 10.74
CA PRO A 104 20.09 9.44 10.09
C PRO A 104 19.46 9.80 8.75
N THR A 105 19.72 11.00 8.26
CA THR A 105 19.29 11.41 6.91
C THR A 105 20.02 10.58 5.85
N GLY A 106 19.34 10.27 4.76
CA GLY A 106 19.93 9.51 3.63
C GLY A 106 19.86 7.99 3.71
N VAL A 107 19.61 7.37 4.88
CA VAL A 107 19.63 5.90 5.05
C VAL A 107 18.45 5.13 4.44
N GLY A 108 17.58 5.77 3.69
CA GLY A 108 16.47 5.09 3.00
C GLY A 108 15.14 4.98 3.77
N LYS A 109 14.96 5.70 4.91
CA LYS A 109 13.71 5.66 5.69
C LYS A 109 12.46 5.90 4.85
N SER A 110 12.53 6.89 3.97
CA SER A 110 11.42 7.26 3.10
C SER A 110 11.13 6.20 2.04
N PHE A 111 12.15 5.54 1.54
CA PHE A 111 12.01 4.42 0.61
C PHE A 111 11.33 3.23 1.30
N LEU A 112 11.89 2.78 2.44
CA LEU A 112 11.34 1.65 3.21
C LEU A 112 9.85 1.84 3.52
N ALA A 113 9.52 3.01 4.03
CA ALA A 113 8.14 3.26 4.36
C ALA A 113 7.25 3.34 3.09
N GLN A 114 7.75 3.80 1.91
CA GLN A 114 6.99 3.73 0.64
C GLN A 114 6.82 2.29 0.17
N ALA A 115 7.85 1.49 0.26
CA ALA A 115 7.79 0.07 -0.06
C ALA A 115 6.77 -0.67 0.80
N LEU A 116 6.78 -0.44 2.12
CA LEU A 116 5.75 -0.99 3.04
C LEU A 116 4.33 -0.50 2.70
N GLY A 117 4.18 0.80 2.41
CA GLY A 117 2.88 1.35 2.02
C GLY A 117 2.35 0.77 0.72
N ARG A 118 3.20 0.56 -0.29
CA ARG A 118 2.82 -0.10 -1.55
C ARG A 118 2.45 -1.55 -1.32
N ASN A 119 3.25 -2.27 -0.54
CA ASN A 119 2.95 -3.64 -0.18
C ASN A 119 1.61 -3.75 0.55
N ALA A 120 1.28 -2.81 1.45
CA ALA A 120 -0.02 -2.75 2.09
C ALA A 120 -1.17 -2.59 1.08
N VAL A 121 -0.97 -1.81 0.00
CA VAL A 121 -1.96 -1.68 -1.08
C VAL A 121 -2.14 -2.99 -1.83
N THR A 122 -1.07 -3.73 -2.14
CA THR A 122 -1.19 -5.05 -2.80
C THR A 122 -1.93 -6.05 -1.93
N LEU A 123 -1.81 -5.95 -0.60
CA LEU A 123 -2.60 -6.71 0.37
C LEU A 123 -4.05 -6.18 0.55
N GLY A 124 -4.47 -5.22 -0.27
CA GLY A 124 -5.83 -4.68 -0.26
C GLY A 124 -6.10 -3.63 0.81
N ALA A 125 -5.07 -3.11 1.50
CA ALA A 125 -5.23 -2.04 2.47
C ALA A 125 -5.24 -0.66 1.79
N SER A 126 -6.30 0.11 2.01
CA SER A 126 -6.37 1.49 1.53
C SER A 126 -5.33 2.34 2.23
N THR A 127 -4.38 2.90 1.47
CA THR A 127 -3.22 3.62 1.98
C THR A 127 -3.21 5.06 1.46
N LYS A 128 -2.79 6.00 2.29
CA LYS A 128 -2.59 7.40 1.89
C LYS A 128 -1.27 7.94 2.42
N TYR A 129 -0.53 8.56 1.54
CA TYR A 129 0.71 9.25 1.85
C TYR A 129 0.45 10.72 2.15
N TYR A 130 0.97 11.23 3.26
CA TYR A 130 0.93 12.64 3.62
C TYR A 130 2.30 13.16 4.04
N ARG A 131 2.60 14.37 3.64
CA ARG A 131 3.60 15.19 4.34
C ARG A 131 2.92 15.78 5.56
N VAL A 132 3.58 15.75 6.72
CA VAL A 132 2.99 16.25 7.98
C VAL A 132 2.57 17.70 7.86
N SER A 133 3.43 18.55 7.29
CA SER A 133 3.11 19.98 7.06
C SER A 133 1.82 20.15 6.26
N SER A 134 1.67 19.45 5.14
CA SER A 134 0.47 19.54 4.29
C SER A 134 -0.77 19.00 5.01
N LEU A 135 -0.64 17.90 5.77
CA LEU A 135 -1.75 17.36 6.55
C LEU A 135 -2.21 18.33 7.63
N LEU A 136 -1.26 18.97 8.34
CA LEU A 136 -1.59 19.94 9.36
C LEU A 136 -2.24 21.21 8.77
N GLN A 137 -1.79 21.64 7.59
CA GLN A 137 -2.44 22.74 6.87
C GLN A 137 -3.86 22.36 6.45
N GLU A 138 -4.07 21.18 5.88
CA GLU A 138 -5.41 20.68 5.49
C GLU A 138 -6.35 20.66 6.70
N ILE A 139 -5.88 20.16 7.85
CA ILE A 139 -6.66 20.13 9.09
C ILE A 139 -6.94 21.54 9.62
N LYS A 140 -5.97 22.46 9.55
CA LYS A 140 -6.15 23.85 9.99
C LYS A 140 -7.20 24.55 9.12
N MET A 141 -7.11 24.43 7.80
CA MET A 141 -8.09 25.00 6.87
C MET A 141 -9.49 24.42 7.08
N ALA A 142 -9.58 23.10 7.24
CA ALA A 142 -10.84 22.43 7.51
C ALA A 142 -11.51 22.91 8.81
N ARG A 143 -10.74 23.32 9.82
CA ARG A 143 -11.29 23.95 11.04
C ARG A 143 -11.85 25.34 10.76
N LEU A 144 -11.13 26.16 9.99
CA LEU A 144 -11.56 27.50 9.62
C LEU A 144 -12.84 27.47 8.76
N GLU A 145 -12.96 26.51 7.87
CA GLU A 145 -14.10 26.31 6.96
C GLU A 145 -15.27 25.54 7.60
N GLY A 146 -15.17 25.12 8.85
CA GLY A 146 -16.20 24.29 9.49
C GLY A 146 -16.31 22.86 8.94
N SER A 147 -15.39 22.43 8.07
CA SER A 147 -15.40 21.11 7.42
C SER A 147 -14.57 20.04 8.15
N TYR A 148 -14.11 20.34 9.38
CA TYR A 148 -13.21 19.49 10.17
C TYR A 148 -13.72 18.04 10.30
N THR A 149 -14.99 17.86 10.68
CA THR A 149 -15.58 16.53 10.88
C THR A 149 -15.58 15.71 9.60
N LYS A 150 -15.88 16.35 8.45
CA LYS A 150 -15.85 15.70 7.14
C LYS A 150 -14.42 15.29 6.76
N THR A 151 -13.44 16.14 7.01
CA THR A 151 -12.03 15.87 6.73
C THR A 151 -11.52 14.71 7.58
N ILE A 152 -11.84 14.67 8.87
CA ILE A 152 -11.47 13.55 9.74
C ILE A 152 -12.15 12.25 9.29
N ALA A 153 -13.44 12.29 8.95
CA ALA A 153 -14.16 11.13 8.42
C ALA A 153 -13.57 10.61 7.11
N LYS A 154 -13.04 11.49 6.25
CA LYS A 154 -12.31 11.11 5.04
C LYS A 154 -10.98 10.43 5.36
N LEU A 155 -10.23 10.96 6.32
CA LEU A 155 -8.96 10.37 6.75
C LEU A 155 -9.15 9.00 7.42
N SER A 156 -10.22 8.81 8.19
CA SER A 156 -10.50 7.54 8.88
C SER A 156 -10.85 6.38 7.94
N LYS A 157 -11.18 6.64 6.68
CA LYS A 157 -11.41 5.60 5.67
C LYS A 157 -10.15 4.87 5.22
N PHE A 158 -8.98 5.47 5.43
CA PHE A 158 -7.72 4.81 5.09
C PHE A 158 -7.28 3.85 6.20
N LYS A 159 -6.96 2.60 5.85
CA LYS A 159 -6.43 1.61 6.79
C LYS A 159 -5.01 1.94 7.22
N LEU A 160 -4.24 2.61 6.36
CA LEU A 160 -2.87 3.02 6.62
C LEU A 160 -2.66 4.47 6.21
N ILE A 161 -2.27 5.32 7.16
CA ILE A 161 -1.86 6.71 6.89
C ILE A 161 -0.37 6.81 7.17
N ARG A 162 0.39 7.21 6.14
CA ARG A 162 1.83 7.40 6.25
C ARG A 162 2.18 8.88 6.38
N LYS A 163 2.90 9.23 7.46
CA LYS A 163 3.43 10.57 7.70
C LYS A 163 4.94 10.60 7.47
N ILE A 164 5.46 11.54 6.70
CA ILE A 164 6.91 11.79 6.55
C ILE A 164 7.27 13.19 7.03
N ASN A 165 8.43 13.26 7.65
CA ASN A 165 9.08 14.36 8.34
C ASN A 165 8.49 14.65 9.72
N LEU A 166 8.99 13.91 10.69
CA LEU A 166 9.09 14.36 12.06
C LEU A 166 10.56 14.30 12.48
N ILE A 167 11.24 15.42 12.36
CA ILE A 167 12.33 15.75 13.26
C ILE A 167 11.63 15.89 14.62
N HIS A 168 11.90 14.96 15.54
CA HIS A 168 11.62 15.08 16.98
C HIS A 168 10.45 16.01 17.37
N PHE A 169 9.21 15.56 17.15
CA PHE A 169 8.09 16.17 17.87
C PHE A 169 7.30 15.06 18.53
N PHE A 170 7.48 14.94 19.83
CA PHE A 170 6.64 14.19 20.74
C PHE A 170 5.19 14.69 20.59
N PHE A 171 4.33 13.88 19.99
CA PHE A 171 2.91 14.15 19.95
C PHE A 171 2.28 13.82 21.31
N LYS A 172 2.36 14.77 22.25
CA LYS A 172 1.63 14.75 23.52
C LYS A 172 0.35 15.60 23.42
N PHE A 173 -0.27 15.68 22.24
CA PHE A 173 -1.48 16.49 22.07
C PHE A 173 -2.40 15.91 20.99
N PHE A 174 -3.06 14.79 21.33
CA PHE A 174 -4.36 14.49 20.77
C PHE A 174 -5.19 13.81 21.85
N PRO A 175 -6.25 14.45 22.37
CA PRO A 175 -7.17 13.77 23.29
C PRO A 175 -7.95 12.73 22.50
N ILE A 176 -7.67 11.50 22.86
CA ILE A 176 -8.56 10.37 23.01
C ILE A 176 -9.97 10.60 22.42
N SER A 177 -10.19 10.27 21.19
CA SER A 177 -11.38 9.67 20.60
C SER A 177 -11.18 9.31 19.13
N PHE A 178 -9.96 9.12 18.71
CA PHE A 178 -9.67 8.45 17.45
C PHE A 178 -9.56 6.96 17.76
N SER A 179 -10.73 6.34 17.89
CA SER A 179 -10.92 4.92 18.10
C SER A 179 -9.94 4.11 17.23
N GLN A 180 -9.00 3.45 17.92
CA GLN A 180 -8.40 2.16 17.60
C GLN A 180 -7.97 1.83 16.16
N LYS A 181 -7.73 2.78 15.29
CA LYS A 181 -7.14 2.52 13.98
C LYS A 181 -5.84 3.27 13.83
N VAL A 182 -4.75 2.50 13.98
CA VAL A 182 -3.40 2.87 13.59
C VAL A 182 -2.67 3.86 14.50
N MET A 183 -2.21 3.35 15.62
CA MET A 183 -0.97 3.84 16.25
C MET A 183 -0.28 2.72 17.04
N CYS A 184 0.57 1.97 16.43
CA CYS A 184 1.47 1.03 17.08
C CYS A 184 2.91 1.39 16.84
N ILE A 185 3.76 1.29 17.82
CA ILE A 185 5.17 1.69 17.73
C ILE A 185 6.00 0.43 17.65
N SER A 186 6.37 0.03 16.43
CA SER A 186 7.50 -0.85 16.22
C SER A 186 8.70 0.01 15.84
N HIS A 187 9.73 0.00 16.65
CA HIS A 187 10.91 0.84 16.47
C HIS A 187 11.89 0.15 15.53
N ILE A 188 12.06 0.69 14.31
CA ILE A 188 13.16 0.29 13.43
C ILE A 188 14.20 1.39 13.49
N THR A 189 15.35 1.10 14.10
CA THR A 189 16.51 1.99 14.09
C THR A 189 17.41 1.60 12.94
N LEU A 190 17.57 2.49 11.95
CA LEU A 190 18.53 2.33 10.87
C LEU A 190 19.89 2.92 11.32
N GLY A 191 20.91 2.08 11.42
CA GLY A 191 22.26 2.46 11.79
C GLY A 191 22.91 3.47 10.84
N ARG A 192 23.96 4.14 11.30
CA ARG A 192 24.78 5.08 10.51
C ARG A 192 25.53 4.29 9.42
N MET A 193 25.44 4.71 8.15
CA MET A 193 26.41 4.29 7.14
C MET A 193 27.80 4.75 7.58
N SER A 194 28.75 3.85 7.77
CA SER A 194 30.15 4.21 7.93
C SER A 194 30.61 4.82 6.60
N HIS A 195 31.06 6.06 6.64
CA HIS A 195 31.79 6.70 5.55
C HIS A 195 33.13 5.99 5.35
N LYS A 196 33.15 4.87 4.61
CA LYS A 196 34.36 4.31 4.03
C LYS A 196 33.98 3.76 2.66
N SER A 197 34.34 4.51 1.65
CA SER A 197 34.67 4.15 0.28
C SER A 197 34.18 5.20 -0.71
N PHE A 198 34.87 6.32 -0.76
CA PHE A 198 35.09 7.06 -1.97
C PHE A 198 36.57 7.47 -1.96
N TYR A 199 37.40 6.65 -2.53
CA TYR A 199 38.63 6.97 -3.22
C TYR A 199 38.74 6.02 -4.41
#